data_6fc33567c0b47e8f1fffc2781f401d19
#
_entry.id   6fc33567c0b47e8f1fffc2781f401d19
#
_cell.length_a   1.000
_cell.length_b   1.000
_cell.length_c   1.000
_cell.angle_alpha   90.00
_cell.angle_beta   90.00
_cell.angle_gamma   90.00
#
_symmetry.space_group_name_H-M   'P 1'
#
loop_
_entity.id
_entity.type
_entity.pdbx_description
1 polymer ?
#
loop_
_entity_poly.entity_id
_entity_poly.type
_entity_poly.pdbx_seq_one_letter_code
_entity_poly.pdbx_strand_id
1 'polypeptide(L)'
;MEWKEEYKRKLVSAEEAVRVVKSGDRVVIPLAQQPDTLAAALGARKDELRNVEILQGVTGSAYPWYQPGYEEAFIMNCAQYTGPRPRHLMWERKGDFTAVTYAM
;
A
#
# COMPACT_ATOMS: atom_id res chain seq x y z
N MET A 1 7.96 3.97 32.24
CA MET A 1 7.66 4.84 31.09
C MET A 1 6.17 5.12 31.06
N GLU A 2 5.83 6.37 30.91
CA GLU A 2 4.44 6.75 30.71
C GLU A 2 4.05 6.51 29.23
N TRP A 3 3.20 5.53 28.99
CA TRP A 3 2.84 5.13 27.63
C TRP A 3 2.13 6.25 26.83
N LYS A 4 1.42 7.15 27.53
CA LYS A 4 0.76 8.29 26.89
C LYS A 4 1.75 9.30 26.34
N GLU A 5 2.86 9.51 27.04
CA GLU A 5 3.93 10.40 26.58
C GLU A 5 4.65 9.79 25.38
N GLU A 6 4.91 8.49 25.42
CA GLU A 6 5.52 7.77 24.30
C GLU A 6 4.62 7.80 23.05
N TYR A 7 3.32 7.64 23.24
CA TYR A 7 2.36 7.77 22.15
C TYR A 7 2.41 9.15 21.51
N LYS A 8 2.36 10.21 22.34
CA LYS A 8 2.42 11.59 21.84
C LYS A 8 3.73 11.88 21.10
N ARG A 9 4.84 11.35 21.59
CA ARG A 9 6.15 11.51 20.96
C ARG A 9 6.21 10.87 19.58
N LYS A 10 5.53 9.76 19.40
CA LYS A 10 5.52 9.01 18.13
C LYS A 10 4.41 9.43 17.18
N LEU A 11 3.45 10.22 17.63
CA LEU A 11 2.32 10.63 16.80
C LEU A 11 2.76 11.68 15.78
N VAL A 12 2.58 11.37 14.51
CA VAL A 12 2.89 12.27 13.40
C VAL A 12 1.74 12.28 12.39
N SER A 13 1.75 13.22 11.45
CA SER A 13 0.79 13.24 10.36
C SER A 13 1.01 12.07 9.41
N ALA A 14 -0.01 11.75 8.60
CA ALA A 14 0.11 10.72 7.57
C ALA A 14 1.21 11.07 6.57
N GLU A 15 1.28 12.33 6.16
CA GLU A 15 2.30 12.82 5.23
C GLU A 15 3.71 12.63 5.78
N GLU A 16 3.90 12.88 7.05
CA GLU A 16 5.19 12.68 7.70
C GLU A 16 5.51 11.19 7.86
N ALA A 17 4.52 10.38 8.25
CA ALA A 17 4.71 8.96 8.46
C ALA A 17 5.16 8.24 7.18
N VAL A 18 4.59 8.57 6.02
CA VAL A 18 4.93 7.90 4.76
C VAL A 18 6.27 8.34 4.17
N ARG A 19 6.94 9.33 4.74
CA ARG A 19 8.28 9.74 4.30
C ARG A 19 9.33 8.66 4.48
N VAL A 20 9.09 7.71 5.35
CA VAL A 20 10.00 6.57 5.57
C VAL A 20 10.11 5.66 4.34
N VAL A 21 9.10 5.66 3.47
CA VAL A 21 9.08 4.82 2.27
C VAL A 21 10.02 5.39 1.22
N LYS A 22 10.88 4.55 0.68
CA LYS A 22 11.86 4.89 -0.35
C LYS A 22 11.61 4.06 -1.60
N SER A 23 12.09 4.54 -2.74
CA SER A 23 12.05 3.79 -3.98
C SER A 23 12.69 2.40 -3.81
N GLY A 24 12.03 1.39 -4.34
CA GLY A 24 12.47 0.00 -4.19
C GLY A 24 11.99 -0.70 -2.93
N ASP A 25 11.35 0.00 -2.02
CA ASP A 25 10.81 -0.61 -0.79
C ASP A 25 9.59 -1.49 -1.09
N ARG A 26 9.30 -2.37 -0.15
CA ARG A 26 8.07 -3.16 -0.12
C ARG A 26 7.20 -2.67 1.02
N VAL A 27 5.96 -2.30 0.69
CA VAL A 27 4.95 -1.89 1.65
C VAL A 27 3.92 -3.01 1.76
N VAL A 28 3.62 -3.44 2.98
CA VAL A 28 2.67 -4.52 3.23
C VAL A 28 1.41 -3.95 3.85
N ILE A 29 0.27 -4.27 3.26
CA ILE A 29 -1.05 -3.93 3.80
C ILE A 29 -1.72 -5.24 4.18
N PRO A 30 -1.94 -5.50 5.49
CA PRO A 30 -2.53 -6.75 5.95
C PRO A 30 -3.93 -6.99 5.40
N LEU A 31 -4.34 -8.25 5.41
CA LEU A 31 -5.67 -8.67 4.96
C LEU A 31 -6.77 -7.87 5.67
N ALA A 32 -7.72 -7.38 4.87
CA ALA A 32 -8.89 -6.64 5.33
C ALA A 32 -8.60 -5.34 6.10
N GLN A 33 -7.36 -4.90 6.15
CA GLN A 33 -7.02 -3.60 6.71
C GLN A 33 -7.24 -2.51 5.65
N GLN A 34 -7.63 -1.34 6.10
CA GLN A 34 -7.94 -0.23 5.19
C GLN A 34 -7.32 1.07 5.70
N PRO A 35 -5.99 1.22 5.61
CA PRO A 35 -5.30 2.43 6.06
C PRO A 35 -5.44 3.56 5.01
N ASP A 36 -6.67 4.01 4.77
CA ASP A 36 -6.99 4.91 3.66
C ASP A 36 -6.22 6.24 3.72
N THR A 37 -6.08 6.81 4.91
CA THR A 37 -5.35 8.09 5.08
C THR A 37 -3.87 7.94 4.75
N LEU A 38 -3.23 6.86 5.22
CA LEU A 38 -1.83 6.58 4.90
C LEU A 38 -1.65 6.25 3.42
N ALA A 39 -2.59 5.51 2.85
CA ALA A 39 -2.55 5.14 1.43
C ALA A 39 -2.66 6.38 0.54
N ALA A 40 -3.54 7.32 0.88
CA ALA A 40 -3.68 8.58 0.14
C ALA A 40 -2.38 9.40 0.21
N ALA A 41 -1.79 9.52 1.40
CA ALA A 41 -0.54 10.24 1.59
C ALA A 41 0.62 9.59 0.83
N LEU A 42 0.69 8.26 0.83
CA LEU A 42 1.72 7.54 0.08
C LEU A 42 1.53 7.72 -1.43
N GLY A 43 0.29 7.60 -1.92
CA GLY A 43 -0.03 7.81 -3.33
C GLY A 43 0.34 9.21 -3.83
N ALA A 44 0.21 10.22 -2.98
CA ALA A 44 0.57 11.59 -3.32
C ALA A 44 2.08 11.75 -3.63
N ARG A 45 2.91 10.78 -3.23
CA ARG A 45 4.35 10.80 -3.48
C ARG A 45 4.74 10.09 -4.79
N LYS A 46 3.81 9.82 -5.67
CA LYS A 46 4.07 9.05 -6.91
C LYS A 46 5.18 9.65 -7.79
N ASP A 47 5.33 10.98 -7.78
CA ASP A 47 6.31 11.65 -8.63
C ASP A 47 7.74 11.53 -8.10
N GLU A 48 7.91 11.22 -6.81
CA GLU A 48 9.22 11.07 -6.18
C GLU A 48 9.61 9.62 -5.89
N LEU A 49 8.69 8.67 -6.08
CA LEU A 49 8.93 7.25 -5.83
C LEU A 49 8.98 6.45 -7.12
N ARG A 50 9.78 5.36 -7.10
CA ARG A 50 9.88 4.40 -8.20
C ARG A 50 10.00 2.99 -7.64
N ASN A 51 9.32 2.05 -8.28
CA ASN A 51 9.42 0.62 -7.97
C ASN A 51 9.12 0.27 -6.51
N VAL A 52 8.13 0.92 -5.92
CA VAL A 52 7.64 0.55 -4.59
C VAL A 52 6.62 -0.57 -4.76
N GLU A 53 6.91 -1.74 -4.22
CA GLU A 53 5.99 -2.87 -4.28
C GLU A 53 4.95 -2.76 -3.16
N ILE A 54 3.68 -2.82 -3.53
CA ILE A 54 2.58 -2.86 -2.57
C ILE A 54 2.07 -4.30 -2.51
N LEU A 55 2.43 -5.00 -1.45
CA LEU A 55 1.94 -6.34 -1.17
C LEU A 55 0.70 -6.23 -0.29
N GLN A 56 -0.44 -6.63 -0.81
CA GLN A 56 -1.71 -6.47 -0.11
C GLN A 56 -2.57 -7.72 -0.18
N GLY A 57 -3.35 -7.93 0.89
CA GLY A 57 -4.45 -8.88 0.88
C GLY A 57 -5.71 -8.23 0.32
N VAL A 58 -6.84 -8.88 0.49
CA VAL A 58 -8.12 -8.35 0.04
C VAL A 58 -8.54 -7.15 0.90
N THR A 59 -8.93 -6.09 0.22
CA THR A 59 -9.44 -4.87 0.87
C THR A 59 -10.58 -4.30 0.06
N GLY A 60 -11.50 -3.60 0.73
CA GLY A 60 -12.61 -2.91 0.08
C GLY A 60 -12.26 -1.51 -0.41
N SER A 61 -11.08 -1.01 -0.10
CA SER A 61 -10.68 0.36 -0.45
C SER A 61 -10.23 0.48 -1.89
N ALA A 62 -10.44 1.65 -2.47
CA ALA A 62 -9.94 2.01 -3.79
C ALA A 62 -8.66 2.85 -3.60
N TYR A 63 -7.51 2.19 -3.57
CA TYR A 63 -6.25 2.88 -3.36
C TYR A 63 -5.80 3.68 -4.58
N PRO A 64 -5.01 4.76 -4.37
CA PRO A 64 -4.55 5.61 -5.49
C PRO A 64 -3.84 4.84 -6.60
N TRP A 65 -3.04 3.85 -6.26
CA TRP A 65 -2.25 3.08 -7.24
C TRP A 65 -3.07 2.14 -8.12
N TYR A 66 -4.39 2.05 -7.92
CA TYR A 66 -5.26 1.35 -8.87
C TYR A 66 -5.55 2.20 -10.10
N GLN A 67 -5.27 3.50 -10.06
CA GLN A 67 -5.54 4.44 -11.14
C GLN A 67 -4.38 4.46 -12.16
N PRO A 68 -4.66 4.81 -13.44
CA PRO A 68 -3.59 5.05 -14.40
C PRO A 68 -2.65 6.17 -13.95
N GLY A 69 -1.37 6.05 -14.29
CA GLY A 69 -0.37 7.06 -13.96
C GLY A 69 0.44 6.76 -12.72
N TYR A 70 0.17 5.64 -12.04
CA TYR A 70 0.90 5.23 -10.83
C TYR A 70 1.86 4.08 -11.08
N GLU A 71 1.92 3.54 -12.29
CA GLU A 71 2.61 2.29 -12.62
C GLU A 71 4.12 2.35 -12.42
N GLU A 72 4.73 3.52 -12.63
CA GLU A 72 6.16 3.69 -12.42
C GLU A 72 6.54 3.77 -10.94
N ALA A 73 5.64 4.32 -10.12
CA ALA A 73 5.88 4.49 -8.70
C ALA A 73 5.57 3.23 -7.91
N PHE A 74 4.45 2.56 -8.21
CA PHE A 74 3.94 1.45 -7.40
C PHE A 74 3.67 0.21 -8.24
N ILE A 75 4.17 -0.92 -7.76
CA ILE A 75 3.91 -2.24 -8.33
C ILE A 75 2.99 -2.97 -7.36
N MET A 76 1.75 -3.21 -7.79
CA MET A 76 0.80 -3.91 -6.93
C MET A 76 1.01 -5.41 -7.02
N ASN A 77 1.06 -6.07 -5.86
CA ASN A 77 1.12 -7.53 -5.74
C ASN A 77 0.01 -7.98 -4.79
N CYS A 78 -0.98 -8.69 -5.32
CA CYS A 78 -2.06 -9.22 -4.51
C CYS A 78 -1.68 -10.59 -3.94
N ALA A 79 -1.86 -10.74 -2.62
CA ALA A 79 -1.67 -12.01 -1.94
C ALA A 79 -3.02 -12.69 -1.74
N GLN A 80 -3.06 -14.01 -1.82
CA GLN A 80 -4.21 -14.89 -1.67
C GLN A 80 -5.20 -14.81 -2.84
N TYR A 81 -5.95 -13.72 -2.96
CA TYR A 81 -6.86 -13.50 -4.09
C TYR A 81 -7.05 -12.01 -4.33
N THR A 82 -7.51 -11.67 -5.52
CA THR A 82 -7.69 -10.31 -5.96
C THR A 82 -9.15 -9.87 -5.73
N GLY A 83 -9.33 -8.80 -4.96
CA GLY A 83 -10.63 -8.21 -4.75
C GLY A 83 -11.19 -7.53 -6.00
N PRO A 84 -12.45 -7.05 -5.95
CA PRO A 84 -13.09 -6.49 -7.14
C PRO A 84 -12.46 -5.19 -7.63
N ARG A 85 -11.93 -4.35 -6.75
CA ARG A 85 -11.40 -3.03 -7.14
C ARG A 85 -10.09 -3.10 -7.92
N PRO A 86 -9.07 -3.89 -7.54
CA PRO A 86 -7.84 -3.99 -8.32
C PRO A 86 -7.90 -5.02 -9.45
N ARG A 87 -9.02 -5.71 -9.64
CA ARG A 87 -9.13 -6.81 -10.59
C ARG A 87 -8.74 -6.43 -12.01
N HIS A 88 -9.08 -5.21 -12.44
CA HIS A 88 -8.75 -4.73 -13.77
C HIS A 88 -7.24 -4.68 -14.02
N LEU A 89 -6.44 -4.44 -12.99
CA LEU A 89 -4.97 -4.44 -13.11
C LEU A 89 -4.43 -5.82 -13.44
N MET A 90 -5.08 -6.86 -12.93
CA MET A 90 -4.72 -8.24 -13.28
C MET A 90 -5.05 -8.54 -14.74
N TRP A 91 -6.24 -8.14 -15.18
CA TRP A 91 -6.67 -8.34 -16.56
C TRP A 91 -5.79 -7.59 -17.56
N GLU A 92 -5.35 -6.41 -17.18
CA GLU A 92 -4.46 -5.56 -18.01
C GLU A 92 -2.98 -5.89 -17.83
N ARG A 93 -2.64 -6.87 -16.99
CA ARG A 93 -1.27 -7.28 -16.69
C ARG A 93 -0.42 -6.16 -16.09
N LYS A 94 -1.03 -5.30 -15.30
CA LYS A 94 -0.38 -4.18 -14.63
C LYS A 94 -0.09 -4.44 -13.15
N GLY A 95 -0.38 -5.63 -12.66
CA GLY A 95 -0.12 -6.03 -11.28
C GLY A 95 0.28 -7.49 -11.21
N ASP A 96 0.85 -7.87 -10.09
CA ASP A 96 1.29 -9.24 -9.80
C ASP A 96 0.33 -9.93 -8.84
N PHE A 97 0.40 -11.25 -8.83
CA PHE A 97 -0.35 -12.08 -7.90
C PHE A 97 0.56 -13.12 -7.27
N THR A 98 0.53 -13.22 -5.96
CA THR A 98 1.29 -14.23 -5.20
C THR A 98 0.31 -15.18 -4.54
N ALA A 99 0.34 -16.44 -4.94
CA ALA A 99 -0.51 -17.48 -4.36
C ALA A 99 0.06 -17.93 -3.02
N VAL A 100 -0.60 -17.56 -1.94
CA VAL A 100 -0.20 -17.93 -0.58
C VAL A 100 -1.42 -18.32 0.22
N THR A 101 -1.19 -19.08 1.30
CA THR A 101 -2.24 -19.32 2.29
C THR A 101 -2.19 -18.23 3.36
N TYR A 102 -3.29 -18.07 4.10
CA TYR A 102 -3.36 -17.10 5.17
C TYR A 102 -2.32 -17.33 6.27
N ALA A 103 -1.98 -18.59 6.51
CA ALA A 103 -1.06 -19.00 7.59
C ALA A 103 0.43 -18.92 7.22
N MET A 104 0.77 -18.54 6.01
CA MET A 104 2.16 -18.49 5.57
C MET A 104 2.82 -17.15 5.86
#